data_d8b2bced3b382b8d7f684f78adbe35e2
#
_entry.id   d8b2bced3b382b8d7f684f78adbe35e2
#
_cell.length_a   1.000
_cell.length_b   1.000
_cell.length_c   1.000
_cell.angle_alpha   90.00
_cell.angle_beta   90.00
_cell.angle_gamma   90.00
#
_symmetry.space_group_name_H-M   'P 1'
#
loop_
_entity.id
_entity.type
_entity.pdbx_description
1 polymer ?
#
loop_
_entity_poly.entity_id
_entity_poly.type
_entity_poly.pdbx_seq_one_letter_code
_entity_poly.pdbx_strand_id
1 'polypeptide(L)' 'MSDSGYRKWECVICGFIYDEAEGLPEDDIPPGTRFEDLAEDWECPDCGISKADFEPMAA' A
#
# COMPACT_ATOMS: atom_id res chain seq x y z
N MET A 1 -10.16 1.62 -17.06
CA MET A 1 -9.97 1.97 -16.62
C MET A 1 -9.85 2.76 -15.71
N SER A 2 -10.13 3.35 -15.32
CA SER A 2 -9.78 4.09 -14.53
C SER A 2 -9.82 3.76 -13.29
N ASP A 3 -8.96 3.90 -12.55
CA ASP A 3 -8.81 3.47 -11.27
C ASP A 3 -9.31 4.43 -10.28
N SER A 4 -9.98 5.41 -10.62
CA SER A 4 -10.54 6.39 -9.70
C SER A 4 -9.48 7.09 -8.88
N GLY A 5 -8.28 7.16 -9.37
CA GLY A 5 -7.22 7.84 -8.66
C GLY A 5 -6.48 7.01 -7.66
N TYR A 6 -6.83 5.74 -7.52
CA TYR A 6 -6.09 4.87 -6.61
C TYR A 6 -4.72 4.55 -7.20
N ARG A 7 -3.75 4.36 -6.33
CA ARG A 7 -2.39 4.09 -6.74
C ARG A 7 -1.91 2.78 -6.16
N LYS A 8 -0.83 2.29 -6.72
CA LYS A 8 -0.14 1.15 -6.14
C LYS A 8 1.17 1.65 -5.57
N TRP A 9 1.56 1.06 -4.44
CA TRP A 9 2.77 1.46 -3.74
C TRP A 9 3.65 0.24 -3.60
N GLU A 10 4.94 0.42 -3.85
CA GLU A 10 5.87 -0.70 -3.83
C GLU A 10 6.86 -0.53 -2.70
N CYS A 11 7.06 -1.60 -1.93
CA CYS A 11 8.10 -1.63 -0.92
C CYS A 11 9.45 -1.71 -1.62
N VAL A 12 10.33 -0.75 -1.35
CA VAL A 12 11.60 -0.71 -2.05
C VAL A 12 12.57 -1.79 -1.56
N ILE A 13 12.23 -2.48 -0.47
CA ILE A 13 13.09 -3.51 0.09
C ILE A 13 12.75 -4.88 -0.45
N CYS A 14 11.48 -5.27 -0.39
CA CYS A 14 11.09 -6.62 -0.77
C CYS A 14 10.20 -6.70 -2.00
N GLY A 15 9.73 -5.56 -2.50
CA GLY A 15 8.89 -5.57 -3.69
C GLY A 15 7.42 -5.82 -3.44
N PHE A 16 6.98 -5.81 -2.17
CA PHE A 16 5.58 -5.99 -1.86
C PHE A 16 4.77 -4.83 -2.44
N ILE A 17 3.61 -5.14 -3.03
CA ILE A 17 2.78 -4.12 -3.65
C ILE A 17 1.53 -3.91 -2.80
N TYR A 18 1.28 -2.66 -2.40
CA TYR A 18 0.03 -2.30 -1.75
C TYR A 18 -0.84 -1.61 -2.81
N ASP A 19 -1.97 -2.21 -3.13
CA ASP A 19 -2.89 -1.66 -4.11
C ASP A 19 -4.03 -0.99 -3.36
N GLU A 20 -4.14 0.34 -3.47
CA GLU A 20 -5.17 1.07 -2.76
C GLU A 20 -6.57 0.60 -3.13
N ALA A 21 -6.75 0.18 -4.36
CA ALA A 21 -8.07 -0.26 -4.79
C ALA A 21 -8.47 -1.59 -4.16
N GLU A 22 -7.49 -2.43 -3.86
CA GLU A 22 -7.79 -3.75 -3.31
C GLU A 22 -7.67 -3.80 -1.79
N GLY A 23 -6.91 -2.89 -1.21
CA GLY A 23 -6.67 -2.94 0.22
C GLY A 23 -5.86 -4.15 0.63
N LEU A 24 -5.93 -4.49 1.91
CA LEU A 24 -5.28 -5.67 2.45
C LEU A 24 -6.23 -6.30 3.46
N PRO A 25 -7.17 -7.12 2.99
CA PRO A 25 -8.14 -7.73 3.91
C PRO A 25 -7.49 -8.53 5.02
N GLU A 26 -6.30 -9.07 4.77
CA GLU A 26 -5.60 -9.85 5.79
C GLU A 26 -5.18 -8.98 6.96
N ASP A 27 -5.01 -7.68 6.73
CA ASP A 27 -4.64 -6.74 7.78
C ASP A 27 -5.80 -5.86 8.16
N ASP A 28 -7.02 -6.26 7.83
CA ASP A 28 -8.23 -5.51 8.15
C ASP A 28 -8.25 -4.16 7.43
N ILE A 29 -7.63 -4.08 6.28
CA ILE A 29 -7.64 -2.86 5.49
C ILE A 29 -8.58 -3.06 4.32
N PRO A 30 -9.73 -2.38 4.33
CA PRO A 30 -10.74 -2.61 3.28
C PRO A 30 -10.31 -2.07 1.94
N PRO A 31 -10.88 -2.58 0.85
CA PRO A 31 -10.62 -2.04 -0.47
C PRO A 31 -10.94 -0.56 -0.53
N GLY A 32 -10.12 0.18 -1.26
CA GLY A 32 -10.31 1.61 -1.39
C GLY A 32 -9.64 2.43 -0.32
N THR A 33 -8.80 1.82 0.53
CA THR A 33 -8.08 2.56 1.55
C THR A 33 -6.81 3.12 0.93
N ARG A 34 -6.69 4.43 0.97
CA ARG A 34 -5.50 5.09 0.43
C ARG A 34 -4.30 4.80 1.30
N PHE A 35 -3.13 4.78 0.69
CA PHE A 35 -1.90 4.51 1.43
C PHE A 35 -1.72 5.54 2.56
N GLU A 36 -2.06 6.79 2.27
CA GLU A 36 -1.92 7.83 3.28
C GLU A 36 -2.89 7.67 4.43
N ASP A 37 -3.94 6.88 4.26
CA ASP A 37 -4.91 6.62 5.32
C ASP A 37 -4.51 5.45 6.19
N LEU A 38 -3.45 4.76 5.86
CA LEU A 38 -2.95 3.69 6.71
C LEU A 38 -2.33 4.30 7.96
N ALA A 39 -2.32 3.54 9.05
CA ALA A 39 -1.73 4.02 10.30
C ALA A 39 -0.28 4.43 10.04
N GLU A 40 0.17 5.45 10.76
CA GLU A 40 1.54 5.91 10.53
C GLU A 40 2.56 4.85 10.88
N ASP A 41 2.23 3.95 11.80
CA ASP A 41 3.13 2.90 12.18
C ASP A 41 2.88 1.61 11.41
N TRP A 42 2.08 1.67 10.34
CA TRP A 42 1.86 0.50 9.51
C TRP A 42 3.16 0.08 8.86
N GLU A 43 3.40 -1.20 8.81
CA GLU A 43 4.63 -1.74 8.25
C GLU A 43 4.34 -2.74 7.16
N CYS A 44 5.31 -2.95 6.30
CA CYS A 44 5.17 -3.93 5.24
C CYS A 44 4.91 -5.31 5.86
N PRO A 45 3.83 -5.98 5.46
CA PRO A 45 3.52 -7.28 6.05
C PRO A 45 4.52 -8.36 5.63
N ASP A 46 5.33 -8.08 4.62
CA ASP A 46 6.24 -9.07 4.10
C ASP A 46 7.63 -8.94 4.73
N CYS A 47 8.14 -7.72 4.88
CA CYS A 47 9.49 -7.56 5.41
C CYS A 47 9.55 -6.65 6.64
N GLY A 48 8.47 -5.96 6.97
CA GLY A 48 8.41 -5.20 8.22
C GLY A 48 9.01 -3.81 8.18
N ILE A 49 9.34 -3.28 6.99
CA ILE A 49 9.87 -1.92 6.95
C ILE A 49 8.70 -0.94 7.07
N SER A 50 9.04 0.31 7.36
CA SER A 50 8.02 1.32 7.60
C SER A 50 7.43 1.85 6.31
N LYS A 51 6.35 2.60 6.45
CA LYS A 51 5.70 3.22 5.30
C LYS A 51 6.66 4.11 4.52
N ALA A 52 7.62 4.71 5.20
CA ALA A 52 8.52 5.65 4.55
C ALA A 52 9.35 5.00 3.44
N ASP A 53 9.47 3.68 3.46
CA ASP A 53 10.24 2.98 2.45
C ASP A 53 9.38 2.44 1.31
N PHE A 54 8.18 2.97 1.16
CA PHE A 54 7.33 2.65 0.02
C PHE A 54 7.36 3.79 -0.98
N GLU A 55 7.26 3.46 -2.26
CA GLU A 55 7.21 4.47 -3.31
C GLU A 55 5.99 4.25 -4.19
N PRO A 56 5.36 5.32 -4.65
CA PRO A 56 4.22 5.16 -5.55
C PRO A 56 4.70 4.64 -6.90
N MET A 57 3.99 3.65 -7.41
CA MET A 57 4.31 3.11 -8.72
C MET A 57 3.69 4.00 -9.78
N ALA A 58 4.43 4.20 -10.85
CA ALA A 58 3.89 4.98 -11.97
C ALA A 58 2.76 4.19 -12.60
N ALA A 59 1.75 4.90 -13.00
CA ALA A 59 0.61 4.25 -13.62
C ALA A 59 0.96 3.68 -14.97
#